data_7ecd6e24c48e4b436b6dd4f9c34aeff1
#
_entry.id   7ecd6e24c48e4b436b6dd4f9c34aeff1
#
_cell.length_a   1.000
_cell.length_b   1.000
_cell.length_c   1.000
_cell.angle_alpha   90.00
_cell.angle_beta   90.00
_cell.angle_gamma   90.00
#
_symmetry.space_group_name_H-M   'P 1'
#
loop_
_entity.id
_entity.type
_entity.pdbx_description
1 polymer ?
#
loop_
_entity_poly.entity_id
_entity_poly.type
_entity_poly.pdbx_seq_one_letter_code
_entity_poly.pdbx_strand_id
1 'polypeptide(L)'
;MAGGDDADDPTPEFRSGDPSAGSGDSGRMPGVPWDADPTQRVRPGTALIASTDLIEPTFARTVIYVIEHNEAGSLGVVLNRMSQTAVHNLLPQWTDIAASPRALYIGGPVKQDAALCLGVMKHGYDVDDHPALRPVDGRVVLVDLDADPEPLSEVLEGVRIFAGYSGWGIGQLDDELDQFSWMLASALPRDLLAPPGADVWFDILRRQPWPLPLLATHPIDLSLN
;
A
#
# COMPACT_ATOMS: atom_id res chain seq x y z
N MET A 1 69.05 63.49 0.99
CA MET A 1 68.76 63.34 2.42
C MET A 1 67.40 62.76 2.52
N ALA A 2 67.36 61.51 2.78
CA ALA A 2 66.82 60.84 3.97
C ALA A 2 65.31 60.95 3.99
N GLY A 3 64.63 60.01 4.12
CA GLY A 3 64.67 58.60 4.54
C GLY A 3 63.25 58.07 4.54
N GLY A 4 63.16 56.82 4.27
CA GLY A 4 61.98 56.09 4.19
C GLY A 4 61.25 55.88 5.52
N ASP A 5 60.10 55.40 5.43
CA ASP A 5 59.53 54.43 6.43
C ASP A 5 58.57 53.53 5.72
N ASP A 6 58.99 52.27 5.64
CA ASP A 6 58.22 51.16 5.26
C ASP A 6 57.22 50.87 6.40
N ALA A 7 55.93 50.85 6.09
CA ALA A 7 54.95 50.28 6.95
C ALA A 7 54.38 49.01 6.28
N ASP A 8 54.82 47.90 6.79
CA ASP A 8 54.34 46.54 6.56
C ASP A 8 52.83 46.47 6.82
N ASP A 9 52.08 46.18 5.77
CA ASP A 9 50.67 45.83 5.86
C ASP A 9 50.51 44.30 5.72
N PRO A 10 50.16 43.57 6.75
CA PRO A 10 49.95 42.09 6.65
C PRO A 10 48.63 41.76 5.97
N THR A 11 48.73 41.30 4.73
CA THR A 11 47.66 40.64 4.02
C THR A 11 47.13 39.45 4.85
N PRO A 12 45.82 39.32 5.11
CA PRO A 12 45.27 38.12 5.75
C PRO A 12 45.26 36.95 4.76
N GLU A 13 45.99 35.90 5.09
CA GLU A 13 45.95 34.60 4.46
C GLU A 13 44.53 34.03 4.51
N PHE A 14 43.94 33.86 3.34
CA PHE A 14 42.70 33.13 3.15
C PHE A 14 42.97 31.64 3.34
N ARG A 15 42.72 31.13 4.54
CA ARG A 15 42.69 29.68 4.78
C ARG A 15 41.56 29.07 3.98
N SER A 16 41.92 28.22 3.03
CA SER A 16 41.03 27.28 2.35
C SER A 16 40.34 26.38 3.38
N GLY A 17 39.06 26.66 3.65
CA GLY A 17 38.19 25.80 4.44
C GLY A 17 37.85 24.55 3.65
N ASP A 18 38.09 23.43 4.29
CA ASP A 18 37.76 22.08 3.92
C ASP A 18 36.25 21.96 3.55
N PRO A 19 35.84 21.46 2.36
CA PRO A 19 34.47 21.22 2.02
C PRO A 19 34.05 19.79 2.44
N SER A 20 34.04 19.52 3.74
CA SER A 20 33.52 18.28 4.27
C SER A 20 32.67 18.52 5.52
N ALA A 21 31.49 19.13 5.34
CA ALA A 21 30.37 19.00 6.30
C ALA A 21 29.15 19.66 5.70
N GLY A 22 28.26 18.86 5.20
CA GLY A 22 26.94 19.34 4.73
C GLY A 22 26.22 18.31 3.88
N SER A 23 26.18 17.05 4.31
CA SER A 23 25.10 16.16 3.88
C SER A 23 23.82 16.73 4.46
N GLY A 24 23.03 17.39 3.61
CA GLY A 24 21.75 17.94 3.97
C GLY A 24 20.86 16.84 4.55
N ASP A 25 20.60 16.97 5.83
CA ASP A 25 19.50 16.31 6.50
C ASP A 25 18.21 16.85 5.87
N SER A 26 17.77 16.16 4.81
CA SER A 26 16.55 16.48 4.10
C SER A 26 15.37 16.07 4.97
N GLY A 27 14.85 17.02 5.76
CA GLY A 27 13.45 17.09 6.12
C GLY A 27 12.82 15.95 6.90
N ARG A 28 13.60 15.14 7.59
CA ARG A 28 13.07 14.08 8.46
C ARG A 28 12.44 14.71 9.71
N MET A 29 11.13 14.62 9.85
CA MET A 29 10.46 15.04 11.08
C MET A 29 10.85 14.10 12.22
N PRO A 30 11.51 14.57 13.29
CA PRO A 30 11.90 13.73 14.41
C PRO A 30 10.66 13.27 15.20
N GLY A 31 10.56 11.98 15.46
CA GLY A 31 9.56 11.41 16.36
C GLY A 31 8.36 10.74 15.72
N VAL A 32 8.43 10.41 14.44
CA VAL A 32 7.36 9.69 13.76
C VAL A 32 7.64 8.18 13.82
N PRO A 33 6.65 7.31 14.21
CA PRO A 33 6.88 5.87 14.43
C PRO A 33 7.33 5.05 13.21
N TRP A 34 7.47 5.67 12.03
CA TRP A 34 7.92 5.03 10.78
C TRP A 34 9.44 5.19 10.53
N ASP A 35 10.24 5.56 11.55
CA ASP A 35 11.73 5.65 11.46
C ASP A 35 12.46 4.30 11.31
N ALA A 36 11.75 3.20 11.29
CA ALA A 36 12.36 1.93 10.92
C ALA A 36 12.34 1.78 9.39
N ASP A 37 13.37 1.20 8.83
CA ASP A 37 13.53 0.91 7.41
C ASP A 37 12.20 0.41 6.81
N PRO A 38 11.55 1.18 5.93
CA PRO A 38 10.25 0.80 5.39
C PRO A 38 10.32 -0.51 4.61
N THR A 39 11.45 -0.83 3.98
CA THR A 39 11.63 -2.03 3.16
C THR A 39 11.52 -3.31 3.98
N GLN A 40 11.94 -3.27 5.25
CA GLN A 40 11.83 -4.42 6.16
C GLN A 40 10.41 -4.66 6.68
N ARG A 41 9.45 -3.78 6.35
CA ARG A 41 8.07 -3.84 6.86
C ARG A 41 7.07 -4.35 5.86
N VAL A 42 7.38 -4.25 4.57
CA VAL A 42 6.49 -4.77 3.53
C VAL A 42 6.56 -6.30 3.55
N ARG A 43 5.40 -6.90 3.62
CA ARG A 43 5.21 -8.35 3.58
C ARG A 43 3.81 -8.66 3.07
N PRO A 44 3.51 -9.88 2.68
CA PRO A 44 2.12 -10.28 2.47
C PRO A 44 1.23 -9.86 3.65
N GLY A 45 0.05 -9.32 3.38
CA GLY A 45 -0.85 -8.79 4.41
C GLY A 45 -0.63 -7.32 4.78
N THR A 46 0.42 -6.66 4.25
CA THR A 46 0.60 -5.21 4.40
C THR A 46 -0.42 -4.46 3.56
N ALA A 47 -1.03 -3.42 4.13
CA ALA A 47 -1.79 -2.41 3.41
C ALA A 47 -0.88 -1.23 3.04
N LEU A 48 -0.75 -0.94 1.75
CA LEU A 48 -0.17 0.29 1.25
C LEU A 48 -1.30 1.32 1.13
N ILE A 49 -1.24 2.36 1.92
CA ILE A 49 -2.24 3.42 1.94
C ILE A 49 -1.68 4.59 1.16
N ALA A 50 -2.35 4.99 0.08
CA ALA A 50 -1.95 6.15 -0.71
C ALA A 50 -1.83 7.39 0.18
N SER A 51 -0.70 8.10 0.11
CA SER A 51 -0.54 9.37 0.82
C SER A 51 -1.48 10.44 0.24
N THR A 52 -1.69 11.51 0.98
CA THR A 52 -2.52 12.64 0.51
C THR A 52 -1.93 13.37 -0.68
N ASP A 53 -0.61 13.24 -0.87
CA ASP A 53 0.14 13.87 -1.96
C ASP A 53 0.15 13.02 -3.24
N LEU A 54 -0.27 11.75 -3.13
CA LEU A 54 -0.41 10.86 -4.30
C LEU A 54 -1.73 11.17 -5.02
N ILE A 55 -1.70 12.20 -5.88
CA ILE A 55 -2.86 12.71 -6.61
C ILE A 55 -3.11 12.02 -7.97
N GLU A 56 -2.23 11.10 -8.37
CA GLU A 56 -2.39 10.36 -9.61
C GLU A 56 -3.72 9.57 -9.57
N PRO A 57 -4.61 9.72 -10.58
CA PRO A 57 -6.00 9.22 -10.50
C PRO A 57 -6.14 7.72 -10.26
N THR A 58 -5.16 6.93 -10.73
CA THR A 58 -5.18 5.47 -10.55
C THR A 58 -5.01 5.09 -9.09
N PHE A 59 -4.22 5.86 -8.32
CA PHE A 59 -3.83 5.50 -6.96
C PHE A 59 -4.28 6.50 -5.88
N ALA A 60 -4.77 7.69 -6.25
CA ALA A 60 -5.25 8.66 -5.26
C ALA A 60 -6.28 8.02 -4.30
N ARG A 61 -6.04 8.11 -2.98
CA ARG A 61 -6.88 7.52 -1.92
C ARG A 61 -7.13 6.02 -2.06
N THR A 62 -6.22 5.27 -2.67
CA THR A 62 -6.32 3.81 -2.72
C THR A 62 -5.71 3.18 -1.48
N VAL A 63 -6.16 1.97 -1.22
CA VAL A 63 -5.53 1.02 -0.31
C VAL A 63 -5.19 -0.22 -1.12
N ILE A 64 -3.91 -0.60 -1.15
CA ILE A 64 -3.46 -1.81 -1.83
C ILE A 64 -3.11 -2.86 -0.78
N TYR A 65 -3.68 -4.04 -0.93
CA TYR A 65 -3.32 -5.21 -0.14
C TYR A 65 -2.17 -5.95 -0.82
N VAL A 66 -1.02 -6.06 -0.16
CA VAL A 66 0.14 -6.79 -0.69
C VAL A 66 -0.10 -8.29 -0.57
N ILE A 67 -0.07 -8.98 -1.71
CA ILE A 67 -0.21 -10.43 -1.83
C ILE A 67 1.14 -11.11 -1.78
N GLU A 68 2.12 -10.55 -2.51
CA GLU A 68 3.50 -11.04 -2.57
C GLU A 68 4.48 -9.88 -2.48
N HIS A 69 5.58 -10.12 -1.78
CA HIS A 69 6.73 -9.22 -1.73
C HIS A 69 7.98 -10.06 -1.56
N ASN A 70 8.90 -9.96 -2.51
CA ASN A 70 10.14 -10.71 -2.54
C ASN A 70 11.20 -9.98 -3.39
N GLU A 71 12.38 -10.58 -3.54
CA GLU A 71 13.50 -10.01 -4.31
C GLU A 71 13.16 -9.76 -5.80
N ALA A 72 12.13 -10.40 -6.36
CA ALA A 72 11.69 -10.19 -7.74
C ALA A 72 10.72 -9.02 -7.90
N GLY A 73 10.19 -8.48 -6.79
CA GLY A 73 9.25 -7.37 -6.76
C GLY A 73 8.07 -7.59 -5.84
N SER A 74 7.02 -6.81 -6.06
CA SER A 74 5.80 -6.84 -5.24
C SER A 74 4.55 -6.93 -6.11
N LEU A 75 3.53 -7.61 -5.57
CA LEU A 75 2.21 -7.73 -6.17
C LEU A 75 1.14 -7.46 -5.13
N GLY A 76 0.13 -6.67 -5.49
CA GLY A 76 -1.01 -6.38 -4.64
C GLY A 76 -2.25 -6.02 -5.41
N VAL A 77 -3.37 -5.86 -4.70
CA VAL A 77 -4.67 -5.48 -5.28
C VAL A 77 -5.27 -4.29 -4.54
N VAL A 78 -5.86 -3.37 -5.30
CA VAL A 78 -6.57 -2.21 -4.75
C VAL A 78 -7.89 -2.67 -4.14
N LEU A 79 -8.09 -2.44 -2.84
CA LEU A 79 -9.26 -2.90 -2.09
C LEU A 79 -10.50 -2.03 -2.27
N ASN A 80 -10.36 -0.76 -2.62
CA ASN A 80 -11.43 0.24 -2.57
C ASN A 80 -11.80 0.84 -3.93
N ARG A 81 -11.52 0.15 -5.04
CA ARG A 81 -11.95 0.52 -6.39
C ARG A 81 -12.97 -0.48 -6.92
N MET A 82 -14.22 -0.30 -6.54
CA MET A 82 -15.33 -1.11 -7.05
C MET A 82 -15.60 -0.79 -8.52
N SER A 83 -15.77 -1.82 -9.35
CA SER A 83 -16.23 -1.68 -10.73
C SER A 83 -17.77 -1.67 -10.81
N GLN A 84 -18.31 -1.36 -11.98
CA GLN A 84 -19.76 -1.48 -12.25
C GLN A 84 -20.18 -2.89 -12.67
N THR A 85 -19.23 -3.82 -12.77
CA THR A 85 -19.49 -5.19 -13.22
C THR A 85 -19.84 -6.07 -12.03
N ALA A 86 -21.04 -6.62 -12.02
CA ALA A 86 -21.43 -7.60 -11.01
C ALA A 86 -20.71 -8.93 -11.22
N VAL A 87 -20.36 -9.62 -10.13
CA VAL A 87 -19.74 -10.95 -10.18
C VAL A 87 -20.58 -11.93 -11.00
N HIS A 88 -21.90 -11.90 -10.83
CA HIS A 88 -22.84 -12.75 -11.56
C HIS A 88 -22.69 -12.69 -13.09
N ASN A 89 -22.27 -11.54 -13.63
CA ASN A 89 -22.18 -11.36 -15.09
C ASN A 89 -20.99 -12.11 -15.73
N LEU A 90 -19.93 -12.34 -14.98
CA LEU A 90 -18.69 -12.97 -15.50
C LEU A 90 -18.41 -14.32 -14.83
N LEU A 91 -18.73 -14.45 -13.56
CA LEU A 91 -18.43 -15.61 -12.72
C LEU A 91 -19.67 -15.98 -11.88
N PRO A 92 -20.77 -16.40 -12.55
CA PRO A 92 -22.05 -16.63 -11.86
C PRO A 92 -21.95 -17.66 -10.73
N GLN A 93 -21.09 -18.68 -10.86
CA GLN A 93 -20.88 -19.71 -9.83
C GLN A 93 -20.29 -19.14 -8.52
N TRP A 94 -19.59 -17.98 -8.58
CA TRP A 94 -18.98 -17.36 -7.42
C TRP A 94 -19.88 -16.34 -6.71
N THR A 95 -21.09 -16.10 -7.25
CA THR A 95 -21.99 -15.04 -6.77
C THR A 95 -22.38 -15.20 -5.30
N ASP A 96 -22.65 -16.42 -4.87
CA ASP A 96 -23.18 -16.67 -3.53
C ASP A 96 -22.14 -16.50 -2.43
N ILE A 97 -20.88 -16.83 -2.72
CA ILE A 97 -19.76 -16.69 -1.80
C ILE A 97 -19.10 -15.32 -1.90
N ALA A 98 -19.37 -14.54 -2.97
CA ALA A 98 -18.84 -13.21 -3.12
C ALA A 98 -19.37 -12.26 -2.03
N ALA A 99 -18.45 -11.57 -1.36
CA ALA A 99 -18.77 -10.57 -0.34
C ALA A 99 -19.55 -9.39 -0.94
N SER A 100 -20.49 -8.86 -0.16
CA SER A 100 -21.22 -7.65 -0.55
C SER A 100 -20.32 -6.39 -0.53
N PRO A 101 -20.44 -5.52 -1.56
CA PRO A 101 -21.22 -5.65 -2.77
C PRO A 101 -20.65 -6.74 -3.69
N ARG A 102 -21.55 -7.53 -4.30
CA ARG A 102 -21.19 -8.62 -5.20
C ARG A 102 -20.76 -8.12 -6.57
N ALA A 103 -19.74 -7.25 -6.58
CA ALA A 103 -19.16 -6.64 -7.76
C ALA A 103 -17.67 -7.04 -7.89
N LEU A 104 -17.15 -6.97 -9.10
CA LEU A 104 -15.70 -7.03 -9.30
C LEU A 104 -15.06 -5.73 -8.80
N TYR A 105 -13.82 -5.82 -8.38
CA TYR A 105 -13.01 -4.68 -8.01
C TYR A 105 -11.87 -4.51 -9.02
N ILE A 106 -11.43 -3.28 -9.25
CA ILE A 106 -10.27 -2.99 -10.10
C ILE A 106 -9.03 -3.11 -9.21
N GLY A 107 -8.31 -4.23 -9.35
CA GLY A 107 -7.14 -4.53 -8.51
C GLY A 107 -5.89 -3.73 -8.85
N GLY A 108 -5.85 -3.15 -10.06
CA GLY A 108 -4.73 -2.33 -10.53
C GLY A 108 -4.66 -2.24 -12.04
N PRO A 109 -3.63 -1.54 -12.56
CA PRO A 109 -3.50 -1.29 -14.00
C PRO A 109 -2.93 -2.46 -14.80
N VAL A 110 -2.35 -3.47 -14.12
CA VAL A 110 -1.66 -4.58 -14.80
C VAL A 110 -2.63 -5.71 -15.08
N LYS A 111 -2.63 -6.23 -16.32
CA LYS A 111 -3.44 -7.39 -16.75
C LYS A 111 -4.91 -7.32 -16.33
N GLN A 112 -5.60 -6.25 -16.71
CA GLN A 112 -7.01 -6.05 -16.36
C GLN A 112 -7.97 -7.07 -16.95
N ASP A 113 -7.50 -7.89 -17.88
CA ASP A 113 -8.17 -9.05 -18.46
C ASP A 113 -8.00 -10.35 -17.64
N ALA A 114 -7.16 -10.32 -16.60
CA ALA A 114 -6.99 -11.42 -15.66
C ALA A 114 -7.71 -11.12 -14.34
N ALA A 115 -8.19 -12.17 -13.68
CA ALA A 115 -8.84 -12.07 -12.38
C ALA A 115 -7.98 -12.68 -11.28
N LEU A 116 -7.92 -11.99 -10.13
CA LEU A 116 -7.40 -12.50 -8.87
C LEU A 116 -8.54 -12.60 -7.86
N CYS A 117 -8.55 -13.67 -7.07
CA CYS A 117 -9.54 -13.86 -6.03
C CYS A 117 -8.87 -13.99 -4.66
N LEU A 118 -9.25 -13.15 -3.73
CA LEU A 118 -8.86 -13.27 -2.33
C LEU A 118 -10.07 -13.68 -1.50
N GLY A 119 -9.84 -14.62 -0.57
CA GLY A 119 -10.83 -15.08 0.38
C GLY A 119 -10.40 -14.84 1.82
N VAL A 120 -11.36 -14.86 2.72
CA VAL A 120 -11.13 -14.86 4.16
C VAL A 120 -11.61 -16.16 4.74
N MET A 121 -10.72 -16.92 5.35
CA MET A 121 -11.08 -18.20 5.99
C MET A 121 -11.88 -17.97 7.28
N LYS A 122 -12.85 -18.83 7.52
CA LYS A 122 -13.52 -18.92 8.81
C LYS A 122 -12.54 -19.40 9.89
N HIS A 123 -12.83 -19.08 11.13
CA HIS A 123 -12.03 -19.57 12.24
C HIS A 123 -12.12 -21.09 12.39
N GLY A 124 -10.99 -21.74 12.66
CA GLY A 124 -10.91 -23.17 12.95
C GLY A 124 -10.70 -24.08 11.74
N TYR A 125 -10.52 -23.49 10.55
CA TYR A 125 -10.15 -24.24 9.33
C TYR A 125 -8.67 -24.02 9.00
N ASP A 126 -8.06 -25.06 8.41
CA ASP A 126 -6.67 -25.02 7.92
C ASP A 126 -6.66 -24.89 6.39
N VAL A 127 -5.78 -24.05 5.88
CA VAL A 127 -5.61 -23.83 4.44
C VAL A 127 -5.05 -25.06 3.74
N ASP A 128 -4.22 -25.84 4.43
CA ASP A 128 -3.52 -27.01 3.88
C ASP A 128 -4.50 -28.16 3.49
N ASP A 129 -5.71 -28.13 4.05
CA ASP A 129 -6.77 -29.09 3.70
C ASP A 129 -7.48 -28.77 2.36
N HIS A 130 -7.18 -27.62 1.75
CA HIS A 130 -7.89 -27.11 0.58
C HIS A 130 -6.94 -26.74 -0.58
N PRO A 131 -6.76 -27.62 -1.57
CA PRO A 131 -5.79 -27.41 -2.66
C PRO A 131 -6.08 -26.17 -3.56
N ALA A 132 -7.32 -25.68 -3.55
CA ALA A 132 -7.72 -24.47 -4.25
C ALA A 132 -7.37 -23.17 -3.50
N LEU A 133 -6.83 -23.28 -2.28
CA LEU A 133 -6.47 -22.14 -1.45
C LEU A 133 -4.95 -22.07 -1.25
N ARG A 134 -4.39 -20.86 -1.32
CA ARG A 134 -2.99 -20.61 -0.99
C ARG A 134 -2.93 -19.52 0.08
N PRO A 135 -2.15 -19.72 1.16
CA PRO A 135 -2.07 -18.75 2.25
C PRO A 135 -1.39 -17.46 1.76
N VAL A 136 -1.89 -16.31 2.22
CA VAL A 136 -1.29 -15.01 2.00
C VAL A 136 -0.82 -14.43 3.33
N ASP A 137 -1.74 -14.11 4.24
CA ASP A 137 -1.44 -13.65 5.60
C ASP A 137 -2.61 -13.94 6.54
N GLY A 138 -2.32 -14.57 7.68
CA GLY A 138 -3.33 -14.92 8.67
C GLY A 138 -4.46 -15.76 8.07
N ARG A 139 -5.69 -15.20 8.03
CA ARG A 139 -6.85 -15.88 7.44
C ARG A 139 -7.12 -15.50 5.98
N VAL A 140 -6.31 -14.61 5.39
CA VAL A 140 -6.46 -14.23 4.00
C VAL A 140 -5.75 -15.23 3.11
N VAL A 141 -6.45 -15.69 2.09
CA VAL A 141 -5.99 -16.70 1.14
C VAL A 141 -6.21 -16.22 -0.30
N LEU A 142 -5.32 -16.64 -1.19
CA LEU A 142 -5.55 -16.57 -2.62
C LEU A 142 -6.39 -17.77 -3.02
N VAL A 143 -7.44 -17.55 -3.81
CA VAL A 143 -8.43 -18.55 -4.19
C VAL A 143 -8.30 -18.83 -5.69
N ASP A 144 -8.24 -20.11 -6.05
CA ASP A 144 -8.27 -20.55 -7.44
C ASP A 144 -9.71 -20.42 -8.00
N LEU A 145 -9.89 -19.55 -8.99
CA LEU A 145 -11.20 -19.31 -9.62
C LEU A 145 -11.67 -20.45 -10.54
N ASP A 146 -10.78 -21.36 -10.92
CA ASP A 146 -11.13 -22.56 -11.70
C ASP A 146 -11.69 -23.67 -10.81
N ALA A 147 -11.61 -23.54 -9.48
CA ALA A 147 -12.15 -24.49 -8.55
C ALA A 147 -13.67 -24.34 -8.39
N ASP A 148 -14.30 -25.39 -7.86
CA ASP A 148 -15.71 -25.35 -7.47
C ASP A 148 -15.87 -24.51 -6.18
N PRO A 149 -16.69 -23.43 -6.19
CA PRO A 149 -16.91 -22.60 -5.02
C PRO A 149 -17.79 -23.26 -3.95
N GLU A 150 -18.56 -24.30 -4.26
CA GLU A 150 -19.52 -24.90 -3.33
C GLU A 150 -18.81 -25.45 -2.07
N PRO A 151 -17.78 -26.30 -2.16
CA PRO A 151 -17.02 -26.74 -0.98
C PRO A 151 -16.32 -25.58 -0.24
N LEU A 152 -15.86 -24.56 -0.97
CA LEU A 152 -15.16 -23.41 -0.39
C LEU A 152 -16.10 -22.53 0.43
N SER A 153 -17.41 -22.54 0.15
CA SER A 153 -18.40 -21.80 0.91
C SER A 153 -18.52 -22.27 2.37
N GLU A 154 -18.13 -23.51 2.66
CA GLU A 154 -18.14 -24.04 4.02
C GLU A 154 -16.99 -23.48 4.87
N VAL A 155 -15.85 -23.17 4.25
CA VAL A 155 -14.60 -22.78 4.94
C VAL A 155 -14.26 -21.30 4.80
N LEU A 156 -14.82 -20.58 3.82
CA LEU A 156 -14.61 -19.16 3.63
C LEU A 156 -15.75 -18.31 4.20
N GLU A 157 -15.43 -17.18 4.83
CA GLU A 157 -16.40 -16.14 5.21
C GLU A 157 -16.95 -15.43 3.98
N GLY A 158 -16.13 -15.30 2.94
CA GLY A 158 -16.44 -14.70 1.67
C GLY A 158 -15.20 -14.48 0.83
N VAL A 159 -15.42 -14.11 -0.42
CA VAL A 159 -14.37 -13.79 -1.38
C VAL A 159 -14.58 -12.43 -1.99
N ARG A 160 -13.47 -11.82 -2.48
CA ARG A 160 -13.48 -10.63 -3.32
C ARG A 160 -12.64 -10.86 -4.56
N ILE A 161 -13.21 -10.51 -5.71
CA ILE A 161 -12.61 -10.79 -7.02
C ILE A 161 -12.16 -9.47 -7.64
N PHE A 162 -10.92 -9.45 -8.11
CA PHE A 162 -10.25 -8.27 -8.62
C PHE A 162 -9.90 -8.48 -10.10
N ALA A 163 -10.24 -7.51 -10.95
CA ALA A 163 -9.76 -7.43 -12.32
C ALA A 163 -8.41 -6.70 -12.32
N GLY A 164 -7.37 -7.39 -12.79
CA GLY A 164 -6.00 -6.90 -12.77
C GLY A 164 -5.38 -6.79 -11.38
N TYR A 165 -4.18 -6.25 -11.33
CA TYR A 165 -3.40 -6.09 -10.11
C TYR A 165 -2.45 -4.89 -10.20
N SER A 166 -1.90 -4.48 -9.06
CA SER A 166 -0.80 -3.52 -8.94
C SER A 166 0.51 -4.30 -8.79
N GLY A 167 1.51 -3.95 -9.59
CA GLY A 167 2.80 -4.63 -9.59
C GLY A 167 3.94 -3.64 -9.53
N TRP A 168 4.98 -3.97 -8.78
CA TRP A 168 6.23 -3.24 -8.66
C TRP A 168 7.39 -4.15 -9.04
N GLY A 169 8.30 -3.63 -9.88
CA GLY A 169 9.57 -4.27 -10.16
C GLY A 169 10.51 -4.23 -8.97
N ILE A 170 11.71 -4.82 -9.16
CA ILE A 170 12.75 -4.86 -8.13
C ILE A 170 13.08 -3.44 -7.64
N GLY A 171 12.97 -3.21 -6.33
CA GLY A 171 13.29 -1.93 -5.68
C GLY A 171 12.29 -0.80 -5.93
N GLN A 172 11.36 -0.93 -6.87
CA GLN A 172 10.43 0.16 -7.21
C GLN A 172 9.52 0.54 -6.03
N LEU A 173 8.99 -0.44 -5.30
CA LEU A 173 8.16 -0.16 -4.13
C LEU A 173 8.95 0.55 -3.03
N ASP A 174 10.21 0.17 -2.86
CA ASP A 174 11.11 0.79 -1.88
C ASP A 174 11.36 2.26 -2.22
N ASP A 175 11.62 2.57 -3.51
CA ASP A 175 11.76 3.94 -3.99
C ASP A 175 10.49 4.77 -3.77
N GLU A 176 9.30 4.20 -3.99
CA GLU A 176 8.03 4.88 -3.76
C GLU A 176 7.72 5.08 -2.26
N LEU A 177 8.17 4.18 -1.40
CA LEU A 177 8.10 4.33 0.06
C LEU A 177 9.04 5.43 0.56
N ASP A 178 10.26 5.50 0.04
CA ASP A 178 11.23 6.55 0.36
C ASP A 178 10.74 7.94 -0.08
N GLN A 179 9.94 7.99 -1.14
CA GLN A 179 9.25 9.20 -1.61
C GLN A 179 7.96 9.52 -0.85
N PHE A 180 7.62 8.74 0.19
CA PHE A 180 6.39 8.89 0.97
C PHE A 180 5.09 8.80 0.14
N SER A 181 5.11 8.10 -1.01
CA SER A 181 3.92 7.86 -1.81
C SER A 181 2.93 6.95 -1.09
N TRP A 182 3.42 6.05 -0.25
CA TRP A 182 2.64 5.08 0.50
C TRP A 182 2.92 5.13 2.00
N MET A 183 1.86 4.96 2.79
CA MET A 183 1.94 4.70 4.22
C MET A 183 1.66 3.23 4.47
N LEU A 184 2.41 2.62 5.38
CA LEU A 184 2.30 1.19 5.71
C LEU A 184 1.37 0.98 6.90
N ALA A 185 0.48 0.00 6.79
CA ALA A 185 -0.35 -0.48 7.88
C ALA A 185 -0.56 -1.99 7.77
N SER A 186 -0.99 -2.63 8.85
CA SER A 186 -1.48 -4.01 8.78
C SER A 186 -2.92 -4.00 8.28
N ALA A 187 -3.19 -4.74 7.20
CA ALA A 187 -4.55 -5.00 6.77
C ALA A 187 -5.22 -6.03 7.69
N LEU A 188 -6.53 -5.91 7.81
CA LEU A 188 -7.35 -6.89 8.52
C LEU A 188 -8.26 -7.62 7.52
N PRO A 189 -8.66 -8.87 7.80
CA PRO A 189 -9.58 -9.60 6.93
C PRO A 189 -10.87 -8.83 6.61
N ARG A 190 -11.39 -8.05 7.56
CA ARG A 190 -12.58 -7.19 7.36
C ARG A 190 -12.36 -6.05 6.34
N ASP A 191 -11.12 -5.62 6.11
CA ASP A 191 -10.83 -4.58 5.10
C ASP A 191 -10.98 -5.14 3.69
N LEU A 192 -10.59 -6.41 3.52
CA LEU A 192 -10.78 -7.13 2.27
C LEU A 192 -12.27 -7.31 1.95
N LEU A 193 -13.09 -7.66 2.94
CA LEU A 193 -14.53 -7.90 2.79
C LEU A 193 -15.37 -6.68 3.20
N ALA A 194 -14.82 -5.47 3.11
CA ALA A 194 -15.49 -4.25 3.54
C ALA A 194 -16.90 -4.12 2.93
N PRO A 195 -17.91 -3.74 3.74
CA PRO A 195 -19.28 -3.62 3.27
C PRO A 195 -19.47 -2.46 2.29
N PRO A 196 -20.61 -2.43 1.55
CA PRO A 196 -20.91 -1.32 0.67
C PRO A 196 -20.90 0.03 1.40
N GLY A 197 -20.24 1.02 0.80
CA GLY A 197 -20.14 2.38 1.35
C GLY A 197 -19.06 2.56 2.43
N ALA A 198 -18.32 1.52 2.80
CA ALA A 198 -17.16 1.68 3.68
C ALA A 198 -16.05 2.49 2.98
N ASP A 199 -15.51 3.47 3.68
CA ASP A 199 -14.27 4.16 3.27
C ASP A 199 -13.08 3.43 3.89
N VAL A 200 -12.58 2.42 3.15
CA VAL A 200 -11.47 1.56 3.61
C VAL A 200 -10.21 2.38 3.89
N TRP A 201 -9.93 3.43 3.11
CA TRP A 201 -8.80 4.32 3.31
C TRP A 201 -8.90 5.06 4.65
N PHE A 202 -10.05 5.65 4.94
CA PHE A 202 -10.34 6.33 6.19
C PHE A 202 -10.31 5.35 7.38
N ASP A 203 -10.94 4.18 7.24
CA ASP A 203 -11.06 3.19 8.32
C ASP A 203 -9.70 2.63 8.74
N ILE A 204 -8.81 2.39 7.78
CA ILE A 204 -7.46 1.92 8.08
C ILE A 204 -6.65 3.02 8.76
N LEU A 205 -6.68 4.25 8.26
CA LEU A 205 -5.94 5.37 8.88
C LEU A 205 -6.38 5.64 10.32
N ARG A 206 -7.68 5.61 10.58
CA ARG A 206 -8.22 5.88 11.93
C ARG A 206 -7.74 4.92 13.01
N ARG A 207 -7.37 3.71 12.67
CA ARG A 207 -6.89 2.72 13.63
C ARG A 207 -5.38 2.67 13.76
N GLN A 208 -4.65 3.54 13.04
CA GLN A 208 -3.21 3.65 13.18
C GLN A 208 -2.83 4.47 14.42
N PRO A 209 -1.58 4.34 14.91
CA PRO A 209 -1.05 5.23 15.93
C PRO A 209 -1.09 6.70 15.48
N TRP A 210 -1.24 7.61 16.46
CA TRP A 210 -1.12 9.04 16.21
C TRP A 210 0.28 9.35 15.62
N PRO A 211 0.43 10.22 14.60
CA PRO A 211 -0.53 11.19 14.05
C PRO A 211 -1.34 10.73 12.82
N LEU A 212 -1.18 9.49 12.33
CA LEU A 212 -1.81 9.01 11.09
C LEU A 212 -3.35 9.19 11.05
N PRO A 213 -4.10 9.04 12.17
CA PRO A 213 -5.55 9.31 12.16
C PRO A 213 -5.92 10.74 11.75
N LEU A 214 -5.03 11.73 11.88
CA LEU A 214 -5.28 13.09 11.40
C LEU A 214 -5.45 13.16 9.88
N LEU A 215 -4.73 12.32 9.14
CA LEU A 215 -4.82 12.26 7.69
C LEU A 215 -6.21 11.77 7.23
N ALA A 216 -6.89 10.98 8.06
CA ALA A 216 -8.26 10.55 7.78
C ALA A 216 -9.25 11.73 7.67
N THR A 217 -8.94 12.88 8.23
CA THR A 217 -9.77 14.09 8.12
C THR A 217 -9.51 14.91 6.85
N HIS A 218 -8.54 14.50 6.01
CA HIS A 218 -8.22 15.18 4.77
C HIS A 218 -9.39 15.07 3.79
N PRO A 219 -9.90 16.19 3.25
CA PRO A 219 -11.07 16.17 2.38
C PRO A 219 -10.80 15.37 1.09
N ILE A 220 -11.86 14.75 0.57
CA ILE A 220 -11.82 14.00 -0.70
C ILE A 220 -11.61 14.95 -1.88
N ASP A 221 -12.15 16.16 -1.78
CA ASP A 221 -12.09 17.19 -2.80
C ASP A 221 -11.45 18.45 -2.23
N LEU A 222 -10.26 18.78 -2.74
CA LEU A 222 -9.51 19.98 -2.34
C LEU A 222 -10.17 21.29 -2.82
N SER A 223 -11.14 21.20 -3.74
CA SER A 223 -11.89 22.37 -4.23
C SER A 223 -12.99 22.83 -3.27
N LEU A 224 -13.25 22.09 -2.20
CA LEU A 224 -14.29 22.40 -1.20
C LEU A 224 -13.77 23.23 0.00
N ASN A 225 -12.54 23.74 -0.06
CA ASN A 225 -11.97 24.68 0.94
C ASN A 225 -11.97 26.11 0.44
#